data_648870ca8baabe263160b96457034939
#
_entry.id   648870ca8baabe263160b96457034939
#
_cell.length_a   1.000
_cell.length_b   1.000
_cell.length_c   1.000
_cell.angle_alpha   90.00
_cell.angle_beta   90.00
_cell.angle_gamma   90.00
#
_symmetry.space_group_name_H-M   'P 1'
#
loop_
_entity.id
_entity.type
_entity.pdbx_description
1 polymer ?
#
loop_
_entity_poly.entity_id
_entity_poly.type
_entity_poly.pdbx_seq_one_letter_code
_entity_poly.pdbx_strand_id
1 'polypeptide(L)'
;MNRRLSIKTVVAIGIGAAIFVVLSRFASLPTGIPNTNFETAYAVLALIALLYGPMAGLATGLIGHFLKDILIWGSPWFSWIIASGMIGLVIGLLAKRIDMEDGIFGKREIIIFNLAQIAANIVGWFIVAPMLDVLIYTEPSDKVYLQGAVAGSFNMITIGILGSLLVGAYAKTRTPKGSLKPEY
;
A
#
# COMPACT_ATOMS: atom_id res chain seq x y z
N MET A 1 -19.63 -16.43 -7.80
CA MET A 1 -19.47 -15.50 -8.94
C MET A 1 -17.99 -15.20 -9.11
N ASN A 2 -17.35 -15.86 -10.08
CA ASN A 2 -15.91 -15.78 -10.32
C ASN A 2 -15.59 -14.44 -11.02
N ARG A 3 -15.37 -13.34 -10.28
CA ARG A 3 -14.93 -12.07 -10.87
C ARG A 3 -13.46 -12.20 -11.26
N ARG A 4 -13.22 -12.54 -12.52
CA ARG A 4 -11.87 -12.48 -13.08
C ARG A 4 -11.36 -11.05 -12.99
N LEU A 5 -10.08 -10.88 -12.62
CA LEU A 5 -9.44 -9.57 -12.63
C LEU A 5 -9.48 -9.01 -14.07
N SER A 6 -9.81 -7.74 -14.22
CA SER A 6 -9.77 -7.09 -15.53
C SER A 6 -8.33 -6.95 -16.02
N ILE A 7 -8.11 -6.89 -17.33
CA ILE A 7 -6.78 -6.63 -17.91
C ILE A 7 -6.18 -5.35 -17.34
N LYS A 8 -7.00 -4.29 -17.17
CA LYS A 8 -6.56 -3.02 -16.54
C LYS A 8 -6.04 -3.23 -15.13
N THR A 9 -6.71 -4.07 -14.34
CA THR A 9 -6.29 -4.39 -12.97
C THR A 9 -4.97 -5.15 -12.95
N VAL A 10 -4.80 -6.13 -13.86
CA VAL A 10 -3.54 -6.90 -13.94
C VAL A 10 -2.37 -6.01 -14.33
N VAL A 11 -2.56 -5.13 -15.32
CA VAL A 11 -1.54 -4.14 -15.72
C VAL A 11 -1.21 -3.18 -14.57
N ALA A 12 -2.23 -2.70 -13.84
CA ALA A 12 -2.02 -1.83 -12.69
C ALA A 12 -1.23 -2.50 -11.56
N ILE A 13 -1.48 -3.79 -11.30
CA ILE A 13 -0.70 -4.59 -10.33
C ILE A 13 0.77 -4.66 -10.76
N GLY A 14 1.05 -4.99 -12.02
CA GLY A 14 2.42 -5.09 -12.53
C GLY A 14 3.18 -3.75 -12.47
N ILE A 15 2.55 -2.67 -12.92
CA ILE A 15 3.12 -1.31 -12.84
C ILE A 15 3.31 -0.90 -11.38
N GLY A 16 2.32 -1.13 -10.52
CA GLY A 16 2.39 -0.79 -9.10
C GLY A 16 3.51 -1.54 -8.39
N ALA A 17 3.69 -2.84 -8.67
CA ALA A 17 4.78 -3.64 -8.12
C ALA A 17 6.16 -3.15 -8.61
N ALA A 18 6.29 -2.80 -9.89
CA ALA A 18 7.53 -2.24 -10.43
C ALA A 18 7.90 -0.90 -9.78
N ILE A 19 6.93 0.02 -9.66
CA ILE A 19 7.13 1.31 -8.98
C ILE A 19 7.47 1.09 -7.50
N PHE A 20 6.82 0.12 -6.84
CA PHE A 20 7.15 -0.26 -5.46
C PHE A 20 8.64 -0.59 -5.31
N VAL A 21 9.18 -1.44 -6.17
CA VAL A 21 10.61 -1.81 -6.17
C VAL A 21 11.51 -0.59 -6.40
N VAL A 22 11.19 0.23 -7.41
CA VAL A 22 11.96 1.44 -7.74
C VAL A 22 12.00 2.41 -6.56
N LEU A 23 10.85 2.69 -5.94
CA LEU A 23 10.78 3.58 -4.79
C LEU A 23 11.50 3.00 -3.57
N SER A 24 11.38 1.71 -3.31
CA SER A 24 12.12 1.04 -2.24
C SER A 24 13.63 1.09 -2.44
N ARG A 25 14.11 1.09 -3.68
CA ARG A 25 15.54 1.17 -3.98
C ARG A 25 16.10 2.58 -3.91
N PHE A 26 15.37 3.58 -4.40
CA PHE A 26 15.90 4.92 -4.65
C PHE A 26 15.28 6.02 -3.77
N ALA A 27 14.16 5.75 -3.12
CA ALA A 27 13.40 6.72 -2.32
C ALA A 27 13.04 6.18 -0.93
N SER A 28 13.82 5.23 -0.41
CA SER A 28 13.76 4.78 0.99
C SER A 28 14.91 5.38 1.80
N LEU A 29 14.68 5.59 3.09
CA LEU A 29 15.67 6.12 4.02
C LEU A 29 15.87 5.14 5.19
N PRO A 30 17.12 4.86 5.59
CA PRO A 30 17.37 3.99 6.76
C PRO A 30 16.89 4.66 8.04
N THR A 31 16.28 3.88 8.94
CA THR A 31 15.79 4.37 10.23
C THR A 31 16.83 4.30 11.35
N GLY A 32 17.98 3.65 11.12
CA GLY A 32 18.95 3.29 12.14
C GLY A 32 18.64 1.97 12.86
N ILE A 33 17.46 1.38 12.64
CA ILE A 33 17.12 0.04 13.10
C ILE A 33 17.45 -0.95 12.00
N PRO A 34 18.17 -2.05 12.26
CA PRO A 34 18.51 -3.05 11.26
C PRO A 34 17.29 -3.53 10.49
N ASN A 35 17.41 -3.68 9.16
CA ASN A 35 16.38 -4.16 8.25
C ASN A 35 15.08 -3.34 8.24
N THR A 36 15.11 -2.09 8.73
CA THR A 36 13.93 -1.24 8.83
C THR A 36 14.18 0.10 8.16
N ASN A 37 13.42 0.41 7.13
CA ASN A 37 13.54 1.64 6.36
C ASN A 37 12.23 2.46 6.41
N PHE A 38 12.38 3.77 6.23
CA PHE A 38 11.29 4.65 5.87
C PHE A 38 10.98 4.45 4.38
N GLU A 39 9.82 3.88 4.05
CA GLU A 39 9.49 3.43 2.70
C GLU A 39 8.43 4.32 2.04
N THR A 40 8.75 4.93 0.91
CA THR A 40 7.79 5.73 0.13
C THR A 40 6.89 4.86 -0.76
N ALA A 41 7.29 3.64 -1.04
CA ALA A 41 6.60 2.68 -1.90
C ALA A 41 5.16 2.37 -1.45
N TYR A 42 4.88 2.41 -0.14
CA TYR A 42 3.54 2.15 0.40
C TYR A 42 2.50 3.21 0.03
N ALA A 43 2.90 4.42 -0.34
CA ALA A 43 1.98 5.42 -0.89
C ALA A 43 1.40 4.98 -2.24
N VAL A 44 2.22 4.35 -3.09
CA VAL A 44 1.77 3.77 -4.37
C VAL A 44 0.93 2.52 -4.15
N LEU A 45 1.32 1.65 -3.22
CA LEU A 45 0.50 0.49 -2.82
C LEU A 45 -0.92 0.93 -2.42
N ALA A 46 -1.02 1.98 -1.59
CA ALA A 46 -2.30 2.51 -1.14
C ALA A 46 -3.13 3.08 -2.29
N LEU A 47 -2.49 3.78 -3.24
CA LEU A 47 -3.15 4.27 -4.46
C LEU A 47 -3.72 3.12 -5.30
N ILE A 48 -2.93 2.09 -5.58
CA ILE A 48 -3.39 0.91 -6.35
C ILE A 48 -4.54 0.20 -5.63
N ALA A 49 -4.44 0.02 -4.31
CA ALA A 49 -5.47 -0.59 -3.49
C ALA A 49 -6.79 0.19 -3.53
N LEU A 50 -6.72 1.53 -3.46
CA LEU A 50 -7.89 2.41 -3.55
C LEU A 50 -8.54 2.34 -4.93
N LEU A 51 -7.76 2.44 -6.01
CA LEU A 51 -8.28 2.55 -7.37
C LEU A 51 -8.76 1.23 -7.97
N TYR A 52 -8.07 0.13 -7.67
CA TYR A 52 -8.31 -1.17 -8.29
C TYR A 52 -8.84 -2.22 -7.32
N GLY A 53 -9.01 -1.83 -6.06
CA GLY A 53 -9.65 -2.65 -5.03
C GLY A 53 -8.70 -3.59 -4.27
N PRO A 54 -9.28 -4.36 -3.32
CA PRO A 54 -8.50 -5.09 -2.32
C PRO A 54 -7.59 -6.17 -2.92
N MET A 55 -8.04 -6.88 -3.95
CA MET A 55 -7.23 -7.93 -4.58
C MET A 55 -6.04 -7.34 -5.35
N ALA A 56 -6.21 -6.15 -5.95
CA ALA A 56 -5.10 -5.45 -6.59
C ALA A 56 -4.08 -4.97 -5.56
N GLY A 57 -4.55 -4.40 -4.44
CA GLY A 57 -3.70 -4.02 -3.32
C GLY A 57 -2.92 -5.20 -2.75
N LEU A 58 -3.61 -6.33 -2.47
CA LEU A 58 -2.98 -7.57 -2.00
C LEU A 58 -1.86 -8.02 -2.95
N ALA A 59 -2.18 -8.17 -4.24
CA ALA A 59 -1.23 -8.66 -5.23
C ALA A 59 -0.04 -7.70 -5.41
N THR A 60 -0.30 -6.39 -5.46
CA THR A 60 0.78 -5.37 -5.57
C THR A 60 1.71 -5.42 -4.36
N GLY A 61 1.16 -5.53 -3.14
CA GLY A 61 1.96 -5.63 -1.91
C GLY A 61 2.81 -6.90 -1.86
N LEU A 62 2.21 -8.05 -2.19
CA LEU A 62 2.93 -9.33 -2.23
C LEU A 62 4.05 -9.32 -3.28
N ILE A 63 3.72 -8.98 -4.52
CA ILE A 63 4.66 -9.05 -5.65
C ILE A 63 5.74 -7.97 -5.49
N GLY A 64 5.34 -6.73 -5.19
CA GLY A 64 6.27 -5.61 -5.05
C GLY A 64 7.28 -5.84 -3.93
N HIS A 65 6.83 -6.28 -2.74
CA HIS A 65 7.72 -6.56 -1.63
C HIS A 65 8.61 -7.78 -1.89
N PHE A 66 8.05 -8.85 -2.45
CA PHE A 66 8.83 -10.04 -2.82
C PHE A 66 9.96 -9.69 -3.80
N LEU A 67 9.66 -8.93 -4.86
CA LEU A 67 10.66 -8.50 -5.83
C LEU A 67 11.69 -7.54 -5.20
N LYS A 68 11.24 -6.63 -4.34
CA LYS A 68 12.12 -5.76 -3.56
C LYS A 68 13.13 -6.58 -2.77
N ASP A 69 12.66 -7.55 -2.01
CA ASP A 69 13.52 -8.36 -1.15
C ASP A 69 14.57 -9.12 -1.97
N ILE A 70 14.17 -9.78 -3.04
CA ILE A 70 15.12 -10.50 -3.92
C ILE A 70 16.15 -9.56 -4.55
N LEU A 71 15.70 -8.41 -5.08
CA LEU A 71 16.56 -7.51 -5.84
C LEU A 71 17.45 -6.63 -4.97
N ILE A 72 17.04 -6.32 -3.73
CA ILE A 72 17.77 -5.41 -2.85
C ILE A 72 18.52 -6.19 -1.75
N TRP A 73 17.88 -7.22 -1.18
CA TRP A 73 18.42 -7.97 -0.04
C TRP A 73 18.92 -9.38 -0.41
N GLY A 74 18.63 -9.87 -1.62
CA GLY A 74 19.05 -11.17 -2.12
C GLY A 74 18.21 -12.37 -1.65
N SER A 75 17.29 -12.18 -0.71
CA SER A 75 16.41 -13.25 -0.19
C SER A 75 15.06 -12.68 0.27
N PRO A 76 13.95 -13.40 0.02
CA PRO A 76 12.62 -12.96 0.42
C PRO A 76 12.38 -13.23 1.92
N TRP A 77 11.73 -12.28 2.61
CA TRP A 77 11.31 -12.42 4.00
C TRP A 77 9.78 -12.47 4.08
N PHE A 78 9.23 -13.68 4.09
CA PHE A 78 7.79 -13.90 3.82
C PHE A 78 6.84 -13.25 4.82
N SER A 79 7.19 -13.13 6.09
CA SER A 79 6.38 -12.45 7.11
C SER A 79 6.06 -11.00 6.71
N TRP A 80 7.07 -10.25 6.29
CA TRP A 80 6.94 -8.84 5.87
C TRP A 80 6.29 -8.72 4.49
N ILE A 81 6.52 -9.67 3.59
CA ILE A 81 5.84 -9.75 2.30
C ILE A 81 4.33 -9.94 2.50
N ILE A 82 3.94 -10.90 3.37
CA ILE A 82 2.54 -11.15 3.69
C ILE A 82 1.91 -9.92 4.33
N ALA A 83 2.60 -9.27 5.27
CA ALA A 83 2.13 -8.04 5.90
C ALA A 83 1.88 -6.93 4.86
N SER A 84 2.76 -6.75 3.87
CA SER A 84 2.57 -5.78 2.78
C SER A 84 1.34 -6.10 1.93
N GLY A 85 1.12 -7.36 1.61
CA GLY A 85 -0.10 -7.80 0.95
C GLY A 85 -1.36 -7.50 1.77
N MET A 86 -1.31 -7.78 3.07
CA MET A 86 -2.43 -7.50 3.99
C MET A 86 -2.71 -6.00 4.11
N ILE A 87 -1.69 -5.14 4.12
CA ILE A 87 -1.89 -3.68 4.10
C ILE A 87 -2.67 -3.27 2.85
N GLY A 88 -2.25 -3.71 1.67
CA GLY A 88 -2.96 -3.43 0.43
C GLY A 88 -4.40 -3.96 0.41
N LEU A 89 -4.61 -5.18 0.92
CA LEU A 89 -5.94 -5.78 1.06
C LEU A 89 -6.85 -4.94 1.95
N VAL A 90 -6.40 -4.58 3.15
CA VAL A 90 -7.19 -3.85 4.14
C VAL A 90 -7.50 -2.44 3.66
N ILE A 91 -6.53 -1.71 3.09
CA ILE A 91 -6.79 -0.40 2.49
C ILE A 91 -7.89 -0.52 1.43
N GLY A 92 -7.75 -1.47 0.48
CA GLY A 92 -8.73 -1.66 -0.58
C GLY A 92 -10.12 -2.07 -0.08
N LEU A 93 -10.22 -2.79 1.05
CA LEU A 93 -11.49 -3.16 1.68
C LEU A 93 -12.16 -1.96 2.35
N LEU A 94 -11.42 -1.21 3.14
CA LEU A 94 -11.96 -0.11 3.95
C LEU A 94 -12.21 1.15 3.10
N ALA A 95 -11.37 1.38 2.09
CA ALA A 95 -11.50 2.52 1.19
C ALA A 95 -12.56 2.35 0.06
N LYS A 96 -13.28 1.23 0.01
CA LYS A 96 -14.38 1.00 -0.95
C LYS A 96 -15.49 2.06 -0.93
N ARG A 97 -15.58 2.84 0.14
CA ARG A 97 -16.56 3.93 0.29
C ARG A 97 -16.14 5.21 -0.40
N ILE A 98 -14.91 5.26 -0.93
CA ILE A 98 -14.39 6.39 -1.71
C ILE A 98 -14.64 6.08 -3.18
N ASP A 99 -15.53 6.85 -3.79
CA ASP A 99 -15.76 6.79 -5.23
C ASP A 99 -14.86 7.80 -5.95
N MET A 100 -13.94 7.26 -6.76
CA MET A 100 -12.99 8.07 -7.52
C MET A 100 -13.47 8.35 -8.95
N GLU A 101 -14.66 7.85 -9.34
CA GLU A 101 -15.16 8.04 -10.71
C GLU A 101 -15.48 9.50 -11.02
N ASP A 102 -15.97 10.24 -10.03
CA ASP A 102 -16.32 11.66 -10.18
C ASP A 102 -15.16 12.62 -9.87
N GLY A 103 -13.98 12.10 -9.58
CA GLY A 103 -12.79 12.91 -9.30
C GLY A 103 -12.86 13.69 -7.99
N ILE A 104 -13.71 13.28 -7.04
CA ILE A 104 -13.87 13.95 -5.75
C ILE A 104 -12.95 13.31 -4.72
N PHE A 105 -12.03 14.09 -4.18
CA PHE A 105 -11.19 13.72 -3.04
C PHE A 105 -11.12 14.89 -2.06
N GLY A 106 -12.22 15.08 -1.34
CA GLY A 106 -12.40 16.16 -0.36
C GLY A 106 -12.05 15.72 1.06
N LYS A 107 -12.44 16.54 2.04
CA LYS A 107 -12.13 16.29 3.46
C LYS A 107 -12.63 14.92 3.97
N ARG A 108 -13.83 14.52 3.55
CA ARG A 108 -14.44 13.24 3.95
C ARG A 108 -13.63 12.06 3.42
N GLU A 109 -13.28 12.09 2.14
CA GLU A 109 -12.51 11.04 1.46
C GLU A 109 -11.10 10.93 2.02
N ILE A 110 -10.45 12.06 2.32
CA ILE A 110 -9.14 12.11 2.98
C ILE A 110 -9.21 11.45 4.37
N ILE A 111 -10.24 11.73 5.16
CA ILE A 111 -10.41 11.12 6.49
C ILE A 111 -10.63 9.60 6.35
N ILE A 112 -11.53 9.16 5.47
CA ILE A 112 -11.78 7.73 5.24
C ILE A 112 -10.51 7.00 4.78
N PHE A 113 -9.79 7.59 3.82
CA PHE A 113 -8.53 7.04 3.32
C PHE A 113 -7.48 6.89 4.43
N ASN A 114 -7.33 7.95 5.25
CA ASN A 114 -6.35 7.92 6.33
C ASN A 114 -6.73 6.98 7.47
N LEU A 115 -8.00 6.86 7.82
CA LEU A 115 -8.44 5.86 8.78
C LEU A 115 -8.24 4.43 8.25
N ALA A 116 -8.50 4.20 6.96
CA ALA A 116 -8.28 2.92 6.32
C ALA A 116 -6.80 2.52 6.31
N GLN A 117 -5.90 3.44 5.94
CA GLN A 117 -4.46 3.15 5.90
C GLN A 117 -3.86 2.99 7.31
N ILE A 118 -4.32 3.75 8.32
CA ILE A 118 -3.89 3.57 9.71
C ILE A 118 -4.28 2.17 10.21
N ALA A 119 -5.54 1.78 10.02
CA ALA A 119 -6.00 0.44 10.40
C ALA A 119 -5.22 -0.67 9.68
N ALA A 120 -4.93 -0.49 8.38
CA ALA A 120 -4.15 -1.43 7.60
C ALA A 120 -2.71 -1.57 8.11
N ASN A 121 -2.05 -0.46 8.44
CA ASN A 121 -0.70 -0.47 9.00
C ASN A 121 -0.65 -1.10 10.39
N ILE A 122 -1.66 -0.85 11.25
CA ILE A 122 -1.77 -1.53 12.54
C ILE A 122 -1.86 -3.05 12.33
N VAL A 123 -2.73 -3.52 11.44
CA VAL A 123 -2.86 -4.95 11.16
C VAL A 123 -1.56 -5.53 10.58
N GLY A 124 -0.97 -4.88 9.57
CA GLY A 124 0.20 -5.38 8.87
C GLY A 124 1.47 -5.37 9.74
N TRP A 125 1.82 -4.20 10.29
CA TRP A 125 3.12 -3.98 10.92
C TRP A 125 3.15 -4.22 12.41
N PHE A 126 2.05 -4.01 13.12
CA PHE A 126 2.05 -4.22 14.59
C PHE A 126 1.55 -5.62 14.96
N ILE A 127 0.87 -6.34 14.04
CA ILE A 127 0.32 -7.66 14.34
C ILE A 127 0.92 -8.72 13.41
N VAL A 128 0.65 -8.64 12.09
CA VAL A 128 0.93 -9.74 11.16
C VAL A 128 2.43 -9.98 10.99
N ALA A 129 3.22 -8.95 10.68
CA ALA A 129 4.66 -9.10 10.44
C ALA A 129 5.40 -9.64 11.67
N PRO A 130 5.30 -9.02 12.87
CA PRO A 130 6.01 -9.52 14.04
C PRO A 130 5.57 -10.91 14.47
N MET A 131 4.25 -11.19 14.41
CA MET A 131 3.72 -12.50 14.77
C MET A 131 4.28 -13.60 13.85
N LEU A 132 4.31 -13.36 12.54
CA LEU A 132 4.84 -14.31 11.57
C LEU A 132 6.37 -14.45 11.68
N ASP A 133 7.10 -13.37 12.01
CA ASP A 133 8.55 -13.44 12.25
C ASP A 133 8.89 -14.36 13.42
N VAL A 134 8.16 -14.24 14.53
CA VAL A 134 8.34 -15.12 15.69
C VAL A 134 7.97 -16.56 15.33
N LEU A 135 6.87 -16.78 14.60
CA LEU A 135 6.36 -18.12 14.29
C LEU A 135 7.18 -18.85 13.23
N ILE A 136 7.64 -18.15 12.19
CA ILE A 136 8.32 -18.76 11.03
C ILE A 136 9.83 -18.78 11.23
N TYR A 137 10.41 -17.67 11.71
CA TYR A 137 11.86 -17.48 11.76
C TYR A 137 12.44 -17.54 13.19
N THR A 138 11.57 -17.69 14.19
CA THR A 138 11.99 -17.74 15.63
C THR A 138 12.78 -16.48 16.03
N GLU A 139 12.48 -15.34 15.40
CA GLU A 139 13.15 -14.07 15.72
C GLU A 139 12.75 -13.59 17.12
N PRO A 140 13.64 -12.88 17.85
CA PRO A 140 13.33 -12.32 19.17
C PRO A 140 12.14 -11.35 19.08
N SER A 141 11.15 -11.55 19.92
CA SER A 141 9.89 -10.79 19.88
C SER A 141 10.09 -9.29 20.10
N ASP A 142 10.93 -8.90 21.05
CA ASP A 142 11.26 -7.50 21.33
C ASP A 142 11.83 -6.78 20.10
N LYS A 143 12.72 -7.44 19.36
CA LYS A 143 13.30 -6.93 18.11
C LYS A 143 12.24 -6.72 17.03
N VAL A 144 11.44 -7.75 16.72
CA VAL A 144 10.52 -7.68 15.60
C VAL A 144 9.31 -6.78 15.85
N TYR A 145 8.83 -6.70 17.09
CA TYR A 145 7.79 -5.74 17.47
C TYR A 145 8.30 -4.29 17.41
N LEU A 146 9.55 -4.02 17.80
CA LEU A 146 10.18 -2.71 17.62
C LEU A 146 10.30 -2.34 16.13
N GLN A 147 10.78 -3.26 15.28
CA GLN A 147 10.86 -3.06 13.83
C GLN A 147 9.49 -2.78 13.24
N GLY A 148 8.48 -3.57 13.59
CA GLY A 148 7.10 -3.38 13.14
C GLY A 148 6.51 -2.04 13.57
N ALA A 149 6.71 -1.64 14.83
CA ALA A 149 6.24 -0.36 15.34
C ALA A 149 6.87 0.83 14.60
N VAL A 150 8.18 0.79 14.36
CA VAL A 150 8.89 1.85 13.65
C VAL A 150 8.47 1.88 12.17
N ALA A 151 8.50 0.75 11.47
CA ALA A 151 8.08 0.65 10.07
C ALA A 151 6.62 1.11 9.89
N GLY A 152 5.72 0.63 10.74
CA GLY A 152 4.31 0.99 10.69
C GLY A 152 4.06 2.47 10.92
N SER A 153 4.73 3.07 11.90
CA SER A 153 4.61 4.50 12.19
C SER A 153 5.07 5.37 11.02
N PHE A 154 6.23 5.07 10.43
CA PHE A 154 6.71 5.78 9.25
C PHE A 154 5.82 5.56 8.02
N ASN A 155 5.32 4.36 7.81
CA ASN A 155 4.41 4.08 6.69
C ASN A 155 3.08 4.80 6.84
N MET A 156 2.53 4.93 8.06
CA MET A 156 1.33 5.73 8.33
C MET A 156 1.54 7.20 7.93
N ILE A 157 2.69 7.79 8.26
CA ILE A 157 3.04 9.16 7.89
C ILE A 157 3.18 9.28 6.37
N THR A 158 3.92 8.37 5.75
CA THR A 158 4.18 8.37 4.30
C THR A 158 2.88 8.22 3.51
N ILE A 159 2.04 7.25 3.84
CA ILE A 159 0.76 7.06 3.16
C ILE A 159 -0.17 8.22 3.46
N GLY A 160 -0.19 8.71 4.70
CA GLY A 160 -0.98 9.86 5.10
C GLY A 160 -0.69 11.10 4.28
N ILE A 161 0.57 11.40 4.05
CA ILE A 161 1.01 12.59 3.29
C ILE A 161 1.08 12.27 1.79
N LEU A 162 2.03 11.43 1.38
CA LEU A 162 2.28 11.16 -0.04
C LEU A 162 1.13 10.41 -0.69
N GLY A 163 0.52 9.44 0.01
CA GLY A 163 -0.65 8.71 -0.49
C GLY A 163 -1.83 9.65 -0.72
N SER A 164 -2.14 10.53 0.23
CA SER A 164 -3.22 11.51 0.06
C SER A 164 -2.93 12.50 -1.09
N LEU A 165 -1.69 12.93 -1.26
CA LEU A 165 -1.28 13.78 -2.38
C LEU A 165 -1.44 13.05 -3.72
N LEU A 166 -1.00 11.79 -3.82
CA LEU A 166 -1.13 10.98 -5.05
C LEU A 166 -2.59 10.74 -5.41
N VAL A 167 -3.43 10.38 -4.44
CA VAL A 167 -4.88 10.19 -4.66
C VAL A 167 -5.53 11.51 -5.07
N GLY A 168 -5.20 12.61 -4.42
CA GLY A 168 -5.70 13.94 -4.77
C GLY A 168 -5.25 14.40 -6.16
N ALA A 169 -4.01 14.12 -6.55
CA ALA A 169 -3.51 14.40 -7.90
C ALA A 169 -4.26 13.55 -8.94
N TYR A 170 -4.46 12.25 -8.66
CA TYR A 170 -5.25 11.38 -9.52
C TYR A 170 -6.69 11.88 -9.66
N ALA A 171 -7.34 12.28 -8.57
CA ALA A 171 -8.71 12.81 -8.60
C ALA A 171 -8.84 13.99 -9.57
N LYS A 172 -7.87 14.89 -9.61
CA LYS A 172 -7.86 16.04 -10.52
C LYS A 172 -7.73 15.66 -12.01
N THR A 173 -7.28 14.45 -12.33
CA THR A 173 -7.24 13.95 -13.72
C THR A 173 -8.55 13.38 -14.20
N ARG A 174 -9.52 13.20 -13.29
CA ARG A 174 -10.84 12.63 -13.63
C ARG A 174 -11.78 13.73 -14.12
N THR A 175 -12.50 13.42 -15.18
CA THR A 175 -13.56 14.28 -15.71
C THR A 175 -14.89 13.85 -15.12
N PRO A 176 -15.64 14.74 -14.44
CA PRO A 176 -16.95 14.41 -13.87
C PRO A 176 -17.90 13.83 -14.92
N LYS A 177 -18.68 12.82 -14.53
CA LYS A 177 -19.69 12.23 -15.41
C LYS A 177 -20.67 13.32 -15.91
N GLY A 178 -20.81 13.42 -17.22
CA GLY A 178 -21.73 14.37 -17.85
C GLY A 178 -21.15 15.75 -18.20
N SER A 179 -19.89 16.04 -17.87
CA SER A 179 -19.22 17.31 -18.26
C SER A 179 -18.87 17.39 -19.76
N LEU A 180 -18.92 16.27 -20.48
CA LEU A 180 -18.69 16.17 -21.93
C LEU A 180 -19.99 16.15 -22.74
N LYS A 181 -21.11 16.67 -22.21
CA LYS A 181 -22.31 16.81 -23.03
C LYS A 181 -22.06 17.90 -24.11
N PRO A 182 -22.27 17.61 -25.41
CA PRO A 182 -22.19 18.63 -26.42
C PRO A 182 -23.23 19.73 -26.09
N GLU A 183 -22.79 20.97 -26.06
CA GLU A 183 -23.72 22.11 -26.13
C GLU A 183 -24.27 22.16 -27.57
N TYR A 184 -25.54 21.75 -27.71
CA TYR A 184 -26.31 21.96 -28.94
C TYR A 184 -27.17 23.22 -28.80
#